data_01284270c790d69e133d0d424904f2ec
#
_entry.id   01284270c790d69e133d0d424904f2ec
#
_cell.length_a   1.000
_cell.length_b   1.000
_cell.length_c   1.000
_cell.angle_alpha   90.00
_cell.angle_beta   90.00
_cell.angle_gamma   90.00
#
_symmetry.space_group_name_H-M   'P 1'
#
loop_
_entity.id
_entity.type
_entity.pdbx_description
1 polymer ?
#
loop_
_entity_poly.entity_id
_entity_poly.type
_entity_poly.pdbx_seq_one_letter_code
_entity_poly.pdbx_strand_id
1 'polypeptide(L)'
;VDAAAFTKPLLLRFGDRVLLMSATILDPPTYLASLGLDPDEVAVVRAPSTFPPERRPVRLRPVARLTRHHLEADLPKLAAAVVELMRRHPQEKGVVHAHSYRIARAIEVAVPADLRGRLRTHHDASGRDAALAAHLDDPGPTVLLTPSMTEGIDLAMDASRWQAICKVPWPFLGDPQVAARRARDPDWYAWRTCLTVVQAYGRSVRSADDAAVTYL
;
A
#
# COMPACT_ATOMS: atom_id res chain seq x y z
N VAL A 1 -12.48 -6.31 -16.31
CA VAL A 1 -13.86 -5.87 -16.54
C VAL A 1 -13.94 -4.39 -16.25
N ASP A 2 -14.62 -3.63 -17.11
CA ASP A 2 -14.87 -2.20 -16.93
C ASP A 2 -16.22 -2.03 -16.25
N ALA A 3 -16.25 -1.42 -15.08
CA ALA A 3 -17.49 -1.20 -14.33
C ALA A 3 -18.40 -0.15 -14.98
N ALA A 4 -17.85 0.73 -15.80
CA ALA A 4 -18.56 1.86 -16.39
C ALA A 4 -19.90 1.49 -17.06
N ALA A 5 -19.90 0.40 -17.84
CA ALA A 5 -21.11 -0.07 -18.53
C ALA A 5 -22.18 -0.65 -17.58
N PHE A 6 -21.82 -1.01 -16.35
CA PHE A 6 -22.68 -1.73 -15.41
C PHE A 6 -23.14 -0.89 -14.22
N THR A 7 -22.46 0.20 -13.92
CA THR A 7 -22.73 1.01 -12.72
C THR A 7 -24.17 1.57 -12.72
N LYS A 8 -24.58 2.29 -13.77
CA LYS A 8 -25.93 2.86 -13.85
C LYS A 8 -27.02 1.76 -13.87
N PRO A 9 -26.97 0.76 -14.77
CA PRO A 9 -28.08 -0.21 -14.89
C PRO A 9 -28.14 -1.23 -13.74
N LEU A 10 -27.04 -1.52 -13.06
CA LEU A 10 -27.03 -2.55 -12.01
C LEU A 10 -26.93 -2.00 -10.59
N LEU A 11 -26.21 -0.90 -10.39
CA LEU A 11 -25.97 -0.36 -9.05
C LEU A 11 -26.85 0.85 -8.74
N LEU A 12 -26.90 1.86 -9.64
CA LEU A 12 -27.54 3.13 -9.32
C LEU A 12 -29.08 3.13 -9.57
N ARG A 13 -29.62 2.10 -10.18
CA ARG A 13 -31.08 1.98 -10.46
C ARG A 13 -31.96 1.84 -9.22
N PHE A 14 -31.35 1.58 -8.05
CA PHE A 14 -32.11 1.30 -6.82
C PHE A 14 -32.41 2.54 -5.98
N GLY A 15 -32.01 3.73 -6.42
CA GLY A 15 -32.27 4.97 -5.67
C GLY A 15 -32.16 6.20 -6.55
N ASP A 16 -32.96 7.19 -6.24
CA ASP A 16 -32.98 8.51 -6.94
C ASP A 16 -31.74 9.35 -6.58
N ARG A 17 -31.13 9.06 -5.43
CA ARG A 17 -29.91 9.69 -4.95
C ARG A 17 -28.97 8.63 -4.38
N VAL A 18 -27.70 8.67 -4.77
CA VAL A 18 -26.69 7.72 -4.33
C VAL A 18 -25.49 8.46 -3.78
N LEU A 19 -25.02 8.06 -2.60
CA LEU A 19 -23.80 8.56 -1.99
C LEU A 19 -22.69 7.52 -2.14
N LEU A 20 -21.61 7.90 -2.84
CA LEU A 20 -20.38 7.10 -2.93
C LEU A 20 -19.32 7.71 -2.01
N MET A 21 -18.85 6.95 -1.05
CA MET A 21 -17.87 7.43 -0.06
C MET A 21 -16.59 6.61 -0.09
N SER A 22 -15.45 7.29 -0.05
CA SER A 22 -14.14 6.67 0.14
C SER A 22 -13.17 7.69 0.73
N ALA A 23 -12.24 7.23 1.54
CA ALA A 23 -11.12 8.05 2.01
C ALA A 23 -10.06 8.30 0.90
N THR A 24 -10.14 7.59 -0.22
CA THR A 24 -9.09 7.52 -1.23
C THR A 24 -9.62 7.64 -2.67
N ILE A 25 -10.55 8.57 -2.93
CA ILE A 25 -11.00 8.83 -4.32
C ILE A 25 -9.84 9.41 -5.15
N LEU A 26 -9.01 10.26 -4.56
CA LEU A 26 -7.84 10.95 -5.11
C LEU A 26 -8.19 11.91 -6.26
N ASP A 27 -8.48 11.38 -7.44
CA ASP A 27 -8.84 12.13 -8.63
C ASP A 27 -10.29 11.87 -9.02
N PRO A 28 -11.24 12.78 -8.72
CA PRO A 28 -12.66 12.59 -9.03
C PRO A 28 -12.94 12.36 -10.51
N PRO A 29 -12.35 13.10 -11.48
CA PRO A 29 -12.60 12.85 -12.89
C PRO A 29 -12.30 11.40 -13.31
N THR A 30 -11.12 10.89 -12.99
CA THR A 30 -10.74 9.51 -13.30
C THR A 30 -11.63 8.48 -12.57
N TYR A 31 -11.99 8.77 -11.31
CA TYR A 31 -12.89 7.90 -10.55
C TYR A 31 -14.27 7.83 -11.21
N LEU A 32 -14.87 8.97 -11.58
CA LEU A 32 -16.18 9.04 -12.25
C LEU A 32 -16.15 8.35 -13.61
N ALA A 33 -15.12 8.63 -14.41
CA ALA A 33 -14.92 7.95 -15.69
C ALA A 33 -14.82 6.42 -15.51
N SER A 34 -14.15 5.94 -14.46
CA SER A 34 -14.04 4.49 -14.17
C SER A 34 -15.38 3.83 -13.82
N LEU A 35 -16.36 4.62 -13.40
CA LEU A 35 -17.73 4.21 -13.09
C LEU A 35 -18.74 4.54 -14.21
N GLY A 36 -18.30 5.21 -15.28
CA GLY A 36 -19.21 5.66 -16.36
C GLY A 36 -20.22 6.71 -15.91
N LEU A 37 -19.84 7.57 -14.96
CA LEU A 37 -20.67 8.64 -14.43
C LEU A 37 -20.30 9.96 -15.11
N ASP A 38 -21.33 10.75 -15.45
CA ASP A 38 -21.15 12.08 -15.98
C ASP A 38 -20.79 13.04 -14.84
N PRO A 39 -19.69 13.80 -14.94
CA PRO A 39 -19.33 14.81 -13.95
C PRO A 39 -20.44 15.81 -13.64
N ASP A 40 -21.28 16.15 -14.63
CA ASP A 40 -22.38 17.11 -14.47
C ASP A 40 -23.55 16.56 -13.63
N GLU A 41 -23.62 15.23 -13.47
CA GLU A 41 -24.62 14.56 -12.63
C GLU A 41 -24.15 14.37 -11.17
N VAL A 42 -22.89 14.74 -10.85
CA VAL A 42 -22.27 14.38 -9.58
C VAL A 42 -21.72 15.58 -8.81
N ALA A 43 -22.17 15.75 -7.58
CA ALA A 43 -21.57 16.68 -6.64
C ALA A 43 -20.39 16.01 -5.89
N VAL A 44 -19.19 16.59 -5.97
CA VAL A 44 -18.01 16.11 -5.26
C VAL A 44 -17.83 16.91 -3.98
N VAL A 45 -17.85 16.20 -2.84
CA VAL A 45 -17.59 16.79 -1.52
C VAL A 45 -16.26 16.26 -0.99
N ARG A 46 -15.38 17.17 -0.58
CA ARG A 46 -14.11 16.84 0.06
C ARG A 46 -14.14 17.25 1.52
N ALA A 47 -14.10 16.28 2.42
CA ALA A 47 -13.90 16.54 3.83
C ALA A 47 -12.40 16.71 4.14
N PRO A 48 -12.03 17.68 4.99
CA PRO A 48 -10.64 17.81 5.44
C PRO A 48 -10.21 16.58 6.22
N SER A 49 -8.91 16.23 6.12
CA SER A 49 -8.36 15.15 6.94
C SER A 49 -8.26 15.59 8.40
N THR A 50 -8.71 14.75 9.32
CA THR A 50 -8.53 14.93 10.78
C THR A 50 -7.15 14.47 11.26
N PHE A 51 -6.35 13.84 10.39
CA PHE A 51 -5.01 13.34 10.74
C PHE A 51 -3.95 14.41 10.50
N PRO A 52 -3.21 14.88 11.52
CA PRO A 52 -2.18 15.89 11.38
C PRO A 52 -1.05 15.43 10.45
N PRO A 53 -0.67 16.21 9.41
CA PRO A 53 0.38 15.82 8.47
C PRO A 53 1.74 15.58 9.13
N GLU A 54 2.06 16.33 10.18
CA GLU A 54 3.31 16.24 10.97
C GLU A 54 3.46 14.91 11.69
N ARG A 55 2.35 14.22 11.98
CA ARG A 55 2.36 12.89 12.62
C ARG A 55 2.50 11.74 11.63
N ARG A 56 2.45 12.03 10.33
CA ARG A 56 2.54 11.03 9.26
C ARG A 56 3.48 11.47 8.12
N PRO A 57 4.73 11.85 8.44
CA PRO A 57 5.66 12.31 7.43
C PRO A 57 5.99 11.21 6.41
N VAL A 58 6.10 11.59 5.13
CA VAL A 58 6.59 10.73 4.04
C VAL A 58 8.02 11.13 3.70
N ARG A 59 8.92 10.17 3.70
CA ARG A 59 10.34 10.35 3.35
C ARG A 59 10.65 9.59 2.07
N LEU A 60 10.89 10.30 0.99
CA LEU A 60 11.30 9.71 -0.28
C LEU A 60 12.78 9.30 -0.18
N ARG A 61 13.06 8.02 -0.43
CA ARG A 61 14.40 7.42 -0.41
C ARG A 61 14.59 6.46 -1.60
N PRO A 62 14.75 6.96 -2.81
CA PRO A 62 14.94 6.13 -3.99
C PRO A 62 16.32 5.45 -3.93
N VAL A 63 16.36 4.16 -3.58
CA VAL A 63 17.59 3.39 -3.41
C VAL A 63 17.82 2.34 -4.50
N ALA A 64 16.77 1.98 -5.26
CA ALA A 64 16.82 0.88 -6.21
C ALA A 64 15.90 1.10 -7.40
N ARG A 65 16.31 0.58 -8.57
CA ARG A 65 15.48 0.55 -9.79
C ARG A 65 14.87 -0.84 -9.93
N LEU A 66 13.63 -1.02 -9.49
CA LEU A 66 12.96 -2.32 -9.48
C LEU A 66 12.27 -2.62 -10.83
N THR A 67 12.93 -2.31 -11.93
CA THR A 67 12.49 -2.71 -13.27
C THR A 67 12.97 -4.13 -13.58
N ARG A 68 12.36 -4.79 -14.58
CA ARG A 68 12.72 -6.16 -14.97
C ARG A 68 14.23 -6.31 -15.25
N HIS A 69 14.89 -5.29 -15.80
CA HIS A 69 16.30 -5.35 -16.17
C HIS A 69 17.26 -5.05 -15.02
N HIS A 70 16.83 -4.29 -14.01
CA HIS A 70 17.70 -3.86 -12.91
C HIS A 70 17.42 -4.60 -11.59
N LEU A 71 16.33 -5.36 -11.53
CA LEU A 71 15.84 -5.98 -10.31
C LEU A 71 16.93 -6.78 -9.59
N GLU A 72 17.62 -7.67 -10.29
CA GLU A 72 18.65 -8.54 -9.67
C GLU A 72 19.82 -7.72 -9.08
N ALA A 73 20.29 -6.72 -9.82
CA ALA A 73 21.41 -5.89 -9.40
C ALA A 73 21.05 -4.95 -8.24
N ASP A 74 19.79 -4.55 -8.13
CA ASP A 74 19.35 -3.54 -7.18
C ASP A 74 18.63 -4.13 -5.95
N LEU A 75 18.19 -5.39 -5.98
CA LEU A 75 17.61 -6.07 -4.80
C LEU A 75 18.50 -6.01 -3.55
N PRO A 76 19.83 -6.23 -3.62
CA PRO A 76 20.68 -6.10 -2.45
C PRO A 76 20.71 -4.70 -1.84
N LYS A 77 20.63 -3.64 -2.68
CA LYS A 77 20.59 -2.25 -2.21
C LYS A 77 19.29 -1.97 -1.46
N LEU A 78 18.17 -2.43 -1.99
CA LEU A 78 16.87 -2.30 -1.33
C LEU A 78 16.86 -3.06 0.00
N ALA A 79 17.34 -4.31 0.02
CA ALA A 79 17.40 -5.11 1.23
C ALA A 79 18.28 -4.46 2.31
N ALA A 80 19.44 -3.93 1.93
CA ALA A 80 20.31 -3.18 2.84
C ALA A 80 19.63 -1.92 3.41
N ALA A 81 18.87 -1.20 2.58
CA ALA A 81 18.11 -0.04 3.04
C ALA A 81 17.02 -0.42 4.05
N VAL A 82 16.33 -1.53 3.88
CA VAL A 82 15.35 -2.04 4.86
C VAL A 82 16.04 -2.43 6.17
N VAL A 83 17.19 -3.10 6.12
CA VAL A 83 17.99 -3.43 7.31
C VAL A 83 18.44 -2.15 8.04
N GLU A 84 18.83 -1.10 7.31
CA GLU A 84 19.15 0.21 7.89
C GLU A 84 17.94 0.80 8.62
N LEU A 85 16.73 0.71 8.04
CA LEU A 85 15.50 1.17 8.71
C LEU A 85 15.22 0.38 9.98
N MET A 86 15.39 -0.94 9.98
CA MET A 86 15.24 -1.77 11.18
C MET A 86 16.19 -1.34 12.31
N ARG A 87 17.43 -0.95 11.95
CA ARG A 87 18.42 -0.42 12.92
C ARG A 87 18.12 0.98 13.40
N ARG A 88 17.53 1.81 12.53
CA ARG A 88 17.10 3.18 12.85
C ARG A 88 15.93 3.21 13.83
N HIS A 89 15.09 2.18 13.81
CA HIS A 89 13.90 2.02 14.65
C HIS A 89 14.06 0.80 15.59
N PRO A 90 15.05 0.81 16.52
CA PRO A 90 15.44 -0.39 17.27
C PRO A 90 14.38 -0.82 18.28
N GLN A 91 13.54 0.08 18.77
CA GLN A 91 12.52 -0.17 19.79
C GLN A 91 11.08 -0.04 19.27
N GLU A 92 10.91 0.13 17.96
CA GLU A 92 9.61 0.40 17.35
C GLU A 92 9.20 -0.73 16.41
N LYS A 93 7.93 -1.10 16.47
CA LYS A 93 7.33 -1.99 15.45
C LYS A 93 7.23 -1.27 14.11
N GLY A 94 7.41 -2.04 13.05
CA GLY A 94 7.34 -1.51 11.68
C GLY A 94 6.71 -2.47 10.71
N VAL A 95 6.37 -1.94 9.53
CA VAL A 95 5.82 -2.71 8.41
C VAL A 95 6.62 -2.47 7.15
N VAL A 96 6.93 -3.52 6.42
CA VAL A 96 7.62 -3.48 5.13
C VAL A 96 6.70 -4.07 4.06
N HIS A 97 6.15 -3.19 3.22
CA HIS A 97 5.34 -3.54 2.05
C HIS A 97 6.25 -3.86 0.88
N ALA A 98 6.58 -5.14 0.70
CA ALA A 98 7.48 -5.60 -0.36
C ALA A 98 6.83 -5.62 -1.74
N HIS A 99 5.49 -5.76 -1.82
CA HIS A 99 4.71 -5.87 -3.06
C HIS A 99 5.16 -7.00 -4.01
N SER A 100 5.94 -7.96 -3.51
CA SER A 100 6.34 -9.17 -4.26
C SER A 100 7.02 -10.16 -3.31
N TYR A 101 6.73 -11.44 -3.47
CA TYR A 101 7.41 -12.51 -2.71
C TYR A 101 8.92 -12.55 -2.97
N ARG A 102 9.34 -12.22 -4.19
CA ARG A 102 10.76 -12.15 -4.55
C ARG A 102 11.50 -11.06 -3.76
N ILE A 103 10.92 -9.87 -3.65
CA ILE A 103 11.48 -8.77 -2.85
C ILE A 103 11.48 -9.13 -1.37
N ALA A 104 10.37 -9.67 -0.84
CA ALA A 104 10.29 -10.11 0.54
C ALA A 104 11.37 -11.15 0.87
N ARG A 105 11.56 -12.14 0.00
CA ARG A 105 12.62 -13.15 0.18
C ARG A 105 14.02 -12.56 0.18
N ALA A 106 14.32 -11.62 -0.71
CA ALA A 106 15.61 -10.95 -0.75
C ALA A 106 15.89 -10.16 0.54
N ILE A 107 14.89 -9.46 1.07
CA ILE A 107 14.99 -8.74 2.35
C ILE A 107 15.21 -9.74 3.50
N GLU A 108 14.39 -10.79 3.59
CA GLU A 108 14.50 -11.83 4.62
C GLU A 108 15.90 -12.43 4.70
N VAL A 109 16.49 -12.78 3.54
CA VAL A 109 17.84 -13.34 3.45
C VAL A 109 18.91 -12.34 3.90
N ALA A 110 18.71 -11.06 3.61
CA ALA A 110 19.67 -10.00 3.96
C ALA A 110 19.61 -9.56 5.42
N VAL A 111 18.52 -9.89 6.16
CA VAL A 111 18.39 -9.53 7.57
C VAL A 111 19.43 -10.31 8.40
N PRO A 112 20.36 -9.61 9.10
CA PRO A 112 21.41 -10.24 9.86
C PRO A 112 20.87 -10.93 11.12
N ALA A 113 21.68 -11.82 11.71
CA ALA A 113 21.27 -12.69 12.81
C ALA A 113 20.74 -11.94 14.04
N ASP A 114 21.32 -10.78 14.34
CA ASP A 114 20.95 -9.91 15.46
C ASP A 114 19.55 -9.26 15.31
N LEU A 115 19.07 -9.11 14.07
CA LEU A 115 17.74 -8.53 13.77
C LEU A 115 16.70 -9.59 13.36
N ARG A 116 17.12 -10.82 13.09
CA ARG A 116 16.23 -11.86 12.55
C ARG A 116 15.08 -12.19 13.49
N GLY A 117 15.28 -12.15 14.80
CA GLY A 117 14.24 -12.37 15.81
C GLY A 117 13.10 -11.35 15.76
N ARG A 118 13.34 -10.16 15.18
CA ARG A 118 12.32 -9.13 15.00
C ARG A 118 11.40 -9.37 13.79
N LEU A 119 11.84 -10.19 12.81
CA LEU A 119 11.12 -10.33 11.55
C LEU A 119 9.89 -11.25 11.71
N ARG A 120 8.74 -10.81 11.21
CA ARG A 120 7.53 -11.61 11.02
C ARG A 120 7.18 -11.58 9.53
N THR A 121 7.14 -12.74 8.90
CA THR A 121 6.93 -12.85 7.44
C THR A 121 6.12 -14.09 7.09
N HIS A 122 5.61 -14.12 5.87
CA HIS A 122 4.90 -15.26 5.30
C HIS A 122 5.35 -15.53 3.87
N HIS A 123 5.30 -16.78 3.44
CA HIS A 123 5.79 -17.21 2.14
C HIS A 123 4.67 -17.51 1.14
N ASP A 124 3.43 -17.55 1.62
CA ASP A 124 2.22 -17.76 0.83
C ASP A 124 1.03 -17.06 1.47
N ALA A 125 -0.14 -17.16 0.85
CA ALA A 125 -1.35 -16.53 1.33
C ALA A 125 -1.89 -17.16 2.64
N SER A 126 -1.62 -18.44 2.89
CA SER A 126 -2.12 -19.17 4.07
C SER A 126 -1.42 -18.76 5.37
N GLY A 127 -0.12 -18.37 5.29
CA GLY A 127 0.65 -17.90 6.43
C GLY A 127 0.44 -16.44 6.82
N ARG A 128 -0.34 -15.70 6.02
CA ARG A 128 -0.55 -14.27 6.16
C ARG A 128 -1.10 -13.85 7.53
N ASP A 129 -2.21 -14.47 7.94
CA ASP A 129 -2.91 -14.09 9.16
C ASP A 129 -2.12 -14.51 10.41
N ALA A 130 -1.39 -15.63 10.34
CA ALA A 130 -0.50 -16.06 11.40
C ALA A 130 0.69 -15.10 11.59
N ALA A 131 1.28 -14.61 10.50
CA ALA A 131 2.35 -13.62 10.57
C ALA A 131 1.88 -12.28 11.14
N LEU A 132 0.66 -11.84 10.78
CA LEU A 132 0.04 -10.65 11.33
C LEU A 132 -0.24 -10.82 12.83
N ALA A 133 -0.86 -11.92 13.25
CA ALA A 133 -1.12 -12.20 14.65
C ALA A 133 0.18 -12.23 15.46
N ALA A 134 1.21 -12.94 14.98
CA ALA A 134 2.52 -12.97 15.62
C ALA A 134 3.20 -11.60 15.73
N HIS A 135 2.90 -10.67 14.80
CA HIS A 135 3.37 -9.29 14.89
C HIS A 135 2.61 -8.47 15.92
N LEU A 136 1.29 -8.62 15.96
CA LEU A 136 0.42 -7.88 16.88
C LEU A 136 0.62 -8.31 18.33
N ASP A 137 0.66 -9.62 18.58
CA ASP A 137 0.70 -10.23 19.92
C ASP A 137 2.09 -10.11 20.59
N ASP A 138 3.16 -9.99 19.81
CA ASP A 138 4.50 -9.83 20.35
C ASP A 138 4.67 -8.41 20.94
N PRO A 139 5.08 -8.27 22.22
CA PRO A 139 5.31 -6.95 22.81
C PRO A 139 6.61 -6.27 22.31
N GLY A 140 7.51 -7.01 21.67
CA GLY A 140 8.79 -6.52 21.19
C GLY A 140 8.69 -5.70 19.90
N PRO A 141 9.80 -5.10 19.47
CA PRO A 141 9.86 -4.24 18.28
C PRO A 141 9.90 -5.05 16.98
N THR A 142 8.87 -5.84 16.73
CA THR A 142 8.78 -6.68 15.52
C THR A 142 8.61 -5.88 14.24
N VAL A 143 8.98 -6.49 13.12
CA VAL A 143 8.83 -5.94 11.78
C VAL A 143 8.05 -6.92 10.91
N LEU A 144 6.87 -6.52 10.49
CA LEU A 144 6.03 -7.30 9.57
C LEU A 144 6.50 -7.08 8.13
N LEU A 145 7.10 -8.10 7.55
CA LEU A 145 7.49 -8.10 6.14
C LEU A 145 6.42 -8.83 5.33
N THR A 146 5.72 -8.07 4.48
CA THR A 146 4.61 -8.62 3.72
C THR A 146 4.67 -8.33 2.22
N PRO A 147 4.52 -9.34 1.36
CA PRO A 147 4.43 -9.16 -0.08
C PRO A 147 3.06 -8.70 -0.59
N SER A 148 1.98 -8.85 0.18
CA SER A 148 0.61 -8.76 -0.34
C SER A 148 -0.41 -8.04 0.56
N MET A 149 -0.04 -7.62 1.78
CA MET A 149 -0.98 -7.00 2.72
C MET A 149 -1.03 -5.47 2.56
N THR A 150 -1.59 -4.99 1.47
CA THR A 150 -1.89 -3.55 1.29
C THR A 150 -3.30 -3.19 1.72
N GLU A 151 -4.17 -4.19 1.86
CA GLU A 151 -5.58 -4.02 2.25
C GLU A 151 -5.93 -4.97 3.41
N GLY A 152 -6.91 -4.59 4.23
CA GLY A 152 -7.47 -5.44 5.28
C GLY A 152 -6.62 -5.62 6.54
N ILE A 153 -5.56 -4.82 6.77
CA ILE A 153 -4.83 -4.79 8.02
C ILE A 153 -5.04 -3.47 8.76
N ASP A 154 -5.13 -3.53 10.05
CA ASP A 154 -5.17 -2.38 10.94
C ASP A 154 -3.98 -2.43 11.89
N LEU A 155 -3.11 -1.42 11.80
CA LEU A 155 -1.84 -1.35 12.53
C LEU A 155 -1.80 -0.04 13.31
N ALA A 156 -2.80 0.17 14.16
CA ALA A 156 -2.92 1.36 14.97
C ALA A 156 -1.81 1.45 16.04
N MET A 157 -1.43 2.66 16.38
CA MET A 157 -0.56 2.99 17.50
C MET A 157 0.78 2.24 17.45
N ASP A 158 1.12 1.51 18.51
CA ASP A 158 2.41 0.82 18.62
C ASP A 158 2.55 -0.40 17.67
N ALA A 159 1.51 -0.80 16.98
CA ALA A 159 1.59 -1.85 16.00
C ALA A 159 2.40 -1.46 14.74
N SER A 160 2.52 -0.13 14.45
CA SER A 160 3.38 0.35 13.36
C SER A 160 3.78 1.80 13.56
N ARG A 161 4.99 2.06 14.05
CA ARG A 161 5.56 3.41 14.18
C ARG A 161 6.34 3.86 12.95
N TRP A 162 6.69 2.92 12.08
CA TRP A 162 7.28 3.19 10.79
C TRP A 162 6.84 2.17 9.75
N GLN A 163 6.84 2.58 8.50
CA GLN A 163 6.58 1.67 7.38
C GLN A 163 7.48 1.99 6.19
N ALA A 164 7.79 0.96 5.40
CA ALA A 164 8.51 1.09 4.15
C ALA A 164 7.68 0.52 3.01
N ILE A 165 7.50 1.29 1.94
CA ILE A 165 6.88 0.85 0.69
C ILE A 165 8.02 0.64 -0.31
N CYS A 166 8.41 -0.61 -0.50
CA CYS A 166 9.62 -1.00 -1.24
C CYS A 166 9.53 -0.80 -2.75
N LYS A 167 8.31 -0.71 -3.27
CA LYS A 167 8.07 -0.64 -4.71
C LYS A 167 6.77 0.09 -4.97
N VAL A 168 6.76 0.97 -5.98
CA VAL A 168 5.51 1.53 -6.51
C VAL A 168 4.70 0.37 -7.14
N PRO A 169 3.49 0.07 -6.62
CA PRO A 169 2.75 -1.14 -6.98
C PRO A 169 1.93 -0.97 -8.26
N TRP A 170 2.62 -0.78 -9.38
CA TRP A 170 1.97 -0.72 -10.69
C TRP A 170 1.17 -2.00 -10.95
N PRO A 171 -0.08 -1.93 -11.44
CA PRO A 171 -0.84 -3.12 -11.85
C PRO A 171 -0.07 -3.94 -12.89
N PHE A 172 -0.18 -5.27 -12.78
CA PHE A 172 0.62 -6.18 -13.60
C PHE A 172 0.19 -6.17 -15.07
N LEU A 173 1.07 -5.71 -15.94
CA LEU A 173 0.80 -5.61 -17.39
C LEU A 173 0.82 -6.95 -18.14
N GLY A 174 1.22 -8.04 -17.50
CA GLY A 174 1.03 -9.39 -18.01
C GLY A 174 -0.43 -9.87 -17.96
N ASP A 175 -1.28 -9.17 -17.19
CA ASP A 175 -2.73 -9.36 -17.27
C ASP A 175 -3.26 -8.64 -18.52
N PRO A 176 -3.87 -9.37 -19.47
CA PRO A 176 -4.39 -8.79 -20.71
C PRO A 176 -5.46 -7.71 -20.47
N GLN A 177 -6.26 -7.83 -19.39
CA GLN A 177 -7.29 -6.84 -19.06
C GLN A 177 -6.65 -5.53 -18.59
N VAL A 178 -5.63 -5.62 -17.74
CA VAL A 178 -4.85 -4.45 -17.28
C VAL A 178 -4.15 -3.79 -18.45
N ALA A 179 -3.51 -4.56 -19.31
CA ALA A 179 -2.81 -4.04 -20.50
C ALA A 179 -3.76 -3.32 -21.45
N ALA A 180 -4.90 -3.92 -21.77
CA ALA A 180 -5.92 -3.33 -22.64
C ALA A 180 -6.51 -2.05 -22.02
N ARG A 181 -6.78 -2.05 -20.71
CA ARG A 181 -7.31 -0.87 -20.03
C ARG A 181 -6.30 0.26 -20.00
N ARG A 182 -5.03 -0.03 -19.68
CA ARG A 182 -3.96 1.00 -19.73
C ARG A 182 -3.82 1.62 -21.11
N ALA A 183 -3.91 0.81 -22.19
CA ALA A 183 -3.80 1.32 -23.56
C ALA A 183 -4.94 2.28 -23.91
N ARG A 184 -6.14 2.04 -23.38
CA ARG A 184 -7.32 2.87 -23.59
C ARG A 184 -7.36 4.09 -22.66
N ASP A 185 -6.91 3.92 -21.41
CA ASP A 185 -7.01 4.89 -20.32
C ASP A 185 -5.71 4.89 -19.47
N PRO A 186 -4.69 5.64 -19.91
CA PRO A 186 -3.43 5.76 -19.16
C PRO A 186 -3.61 6.42 -17.79
N ASP A 187 -4.56 7.35 -17.64
CA ASP A 187 -4.81 8.06 -16.39
C ASP A 187 -5.38 7.12 -15.33
N TRP A 188 -6.26 6.20 -15.72
CA TRP A 188 -6.72 5.13 -14.83
C TRP A 188 -5.55 4.31 -14.28
N TYR A 189 -4.54 3.99 -15.10
CA TYR A 189 -3.40 3.18 -14.68
C TYR A 189 -2.55 3.88 -13.63
N ALA A 190 -2.28 5.17 -13.83
CA ALA A 190 -1.58 6.02 -12.87
C ALA A 190 -2.40 6.21 -11.58
N TRP A 191 -3.69 6.56 -11.73
CA TRP A 191 -4.62 6.73 -10.61
C TRP A 191 -4.72 5.46 -9.76
N ARG A 192 -4.89 4.28 -10.38
CA ARG A 192 -4.96 2.99 -9.67
C ARG A 192 -3.67 2.70 -8.88
N THR A 193 -2.53 3.06 -9.42
CA THR A 193 -1.25 2.93 -8.74
C THR A 193 -1.16 3.85 -7.52
N CYS A 194 -1.48 5.13 -7.69
CA CYS A 194 -1.53 6.10 -6.60
C CYS A 194 -2.49 5.66 -5.49
N LEU A 195 -3.66 5.14 -5.87
CA LEU A 195 -4.65 4.61 -4.93
C LEU A 195 -4.05 3.52 -4.04
N THR A 196 -3.33 2.56 -4.62
CA THR A 196 -2.69 1.46 -3.87
C THR A 196 -1.60 1.99 -2.92
N VAL A 197 -0.79 2.96 -3.37
CA VAL A 197 0.23 3.60 -2.51
C VAL A 197 -0.42 4.31 -1.31
N VAL A 198 -1.47 5.10 -1.56
CA VAL A 198 -2.17 5.84 -0.50
C VAL A 198 -2.89 4.90 0.46
N GLN A 199 -3.44 3.80 -0.03
CA GLN A 199 -4.02 2.76 0.83
C GLN A 199 -2.98 2.08 1.71
N ALA A 200 -1.79 1.78 1.18
CA ALA A 200 -0.68 1.25 1.98
C ALA A 200 -0.21 2.29 3.01
N TYR A 201 -0.02 3.55 2.59
CA TYR A 201 0.36 4.65 3.46
C TYR A 201 -0.60 4.84 4.66
N GLY A 202 -1.91 4.69 4.44
CA GLY A 202 -2.94 4.86 5.47
C GLY A 202 -3.05 3.72 6.49
N ARG A 203 -2.13 2.72 6.49
CA ARG A 203 -2.24 1.56 7.41
C ARG A 203 -1.69 1.80 8.81
N SER A 204 -0.68 2.66 8.94
CA SER A 204 0.04 2.87 10.19
C SER A 204 -0.41 4.09 11.00
N VAL A 205 -1.38 4.88 10.52
CA VAL A 205 -1.97 6.01 11.25
C VAL A 205 -3.48 5.91 11.18
N ARG A 206 -4.13 5.69 12.33
CA ARG A 206 -5.56 5.35 12.42
C ARG A 206 -6.38 6.32 13.28
N SER A 207 -5.72 7.21 14.01
CA SER A 207 -6.36 8.28 14.81
C SER A 207 -5.57 9.57 14.72
N ALA A 208 -6.13 10.67 15.22
CA ALA A 208 -5.44 11.97 15.27
C ALA A 208 -4.22 11.95 16.22
N ASP A 209 -4.22 11.06 17.21
CA ASP A 209 -3.14 10.92 18.19
C ASP A 209 -2.07 9.92 17.75
N ASP A 210 -2.32 9.16 16.69
CA ASP A 210 -1.39 8.18 16.16
C ASP A 210 -0.29 8.83 15.31
N ALA A 211 0.88 8.19 15.23
CA ALA A 211 1.99 8.70 14.45
C ALA A 211 2.83 7.57 13.85
N ALA A 212 3.19 7.72 12.59
CA ALA A 212 4.12 6.80 11.91
C ALA A 212 4.85 7.51 10.77
N VAL A 213 6.14 7.19 10.58
CA VAL A 213 6.90 7.65 9.42
C VAL A 213 6.81 6.65 8.27
N THR A 214 6.55 7.14 7.06
CA THR A 214 6.54 6.33 5.83
C THR A 214 7.79 6.60 5.01
N TYR A 215 8.50 5.54 4.64
CA TYR A 215 9.62 5.56 3.68
C TYR A 215 9.14 5.00 2.33
N LEU A 216 9.41 5.75 1.26
CA LEU A 216 9.02 5.41 -0.11
C LEU A 216 10.22 5.58 -1.06
#